data_1391bf0f35fd6bb56e4f8c86d84c16c2
#
_entry.id   1391bf0f35fd6bb56e4f8c86d84c16c2
#
_cell.length_a   1.000
_cell.length_b   1.000
_cell.length_c   1.000
_cell.angle_alpha   90.00
_cell.angle_beta   90.00
_cell.angle_gamma   90.00
#
_symmetry.space_group_name_H-M   'P 1'
#
loop_
_entity.id
_entity.type
_entity.pdbx_description
1 polymer ?
#
loop_
_entity_poly.entity_id
_entity_poly.type
_entity_poly.pdbx_seq_one_letter_code
_entity_poly.pdbx_strand_id
1 'polypeptide(L)'
;MVVLIAFNKPFGVLSQFTGDGSPNRALAEFQFPKNVYPIGRLDADSEGLLLLSDEPAWNERLLHPRHAHEREYWAQVERIPTPESLQQLGLGISIQGRKTLPCRAWLLEPQPEVSNVAASRQSAANCLSEETAALCRDAATLTIPPRVPPIRFRKSVPDCWLGLELIEGKNRQVRRMTAAIGHPTLRLLRVRIGGLKLDDLAVGKWKILSAEERKLVAGE
;
A
#
# COMPACT_ATOMS: atom_id res chain seq x y z
N MET A 1 4.26 -16.74 22.42
CA MET A 1 5.16 -15.83 21.64
C MET A 1 4.24 -14.85 20.92
N VAL A 2 4.38 -13.58 21.19
CA VAL A 2 3.57 -12.53 20.54
C VAL A 2 3.90 -12.47 19.04
N VAL A 3 2.88 -12.52 18.19
CA VAL A 3 3.04 -12.58 16.75
C VAL A 3 2.56 -11.29 16.10
N LEU A 4 3.43 -10.63 15.34
CA LEU A 4 3.08 -9.54 14.43
C LEU A 4 3.46 -9.96 13.01
N ILE A 5 2.49 -9.94 12.10
CA ILE A 5 2.61 -10.44 10.73
C ILE A 5 2.45 -9.29 9.75
N ALA A 6 3.32 -9.24 8.76
CA ALA A 6 3.13 -8.47 7.54
C ALA A 6 2.57 -9.38 6.44
N PHE A 7 1.49 -8.97 5.82
CA PHE A 7 0.84 -9.65 4.69
C PHE A 7 0.72 -8.72 3.50
N ASN A 8 1.18 -9.17 2.33
CA ASN A 8 0.92 -8.48 1.08
C ASN A 8 -0.45 -8.92 0.54
N LYS A 9 -1.48 -8.18 0.94
CA LYS A 9 -2.87 -8.49 0.61
C LYS A 9 -3.14 -8.32 -0.89
N PRO A 10 -3.58 -9.37 -1.61
CA PRO A 10 -3.99 -9.25 -3.00
C PRO A 10 -5.27 -8.42 -3.20
N PHE A 11 -5.50 -7.99 -4.43
CA PHE A 11 -6.81 -7.51 -4.88
C PHE A 11 -7.89 -8.60 -4.69
N GLY A 12 -9.13 -8.21 -4.39
CA GLY A 12 -10.26 -9.14 -4.21
C GLY A 12 -10.20 -9.96 -2.92
N VAL A 13 -9.44 -9.52 -1.91
CA VAL A 13 -9.36 -10.17 -0.60
C VAL A 13 -9.92 -9.26 0.48
N LEU A 14 -10.84 -9.78 1.29
CA LEU A 14 -11.42 -9.11 2.45
C LEU A 14 -10.41 -9.05 3.60
N SER A 15 -10.39 -7.95 4.37
CA SER A 15 -9.60 -7.85 5.60
C SER A 15 -10.33 -8.48 6.80
N GLN A 16 -10.84 -9.70 6.61
CA GLN A 16 -11.53 -10.50 7.64
C GLN A 16 -11.44 -11.99 7.30
N PHE A 17 -11.57 -12.85 8.31
CA PHE A 17 -11.45 -14.29 8.16
C PHE A 17 -12.72 -14.96 7.61
N THR A 18 -13.86 -14.34 7.73
CA THR A 18 -15.15 -14.82 7.22
C THR A 18 -15.53 -14.15 5.92
N GLY A 19 -16.17 -14.88 5.01
CA GLY A 19 -16.77 -14.30 3.81
C GLY A 19 -17.95 -13.38 4.17
N ASP A 20 -18.26 -12.46 3.27
CA ASP A 20 -19.37 -11.50 3.38
C ASP A 20 -20.49 -11.76 2.36
N GLY A 21 -20.46 -12.92 1.70
CA GLY A 21 -21.38 -13.29 0.63
C GLY A 21 -20.99 -12.73 -0.76
N SER A 22 -19.96 -11.89 -0.84
CA SER A 22 -19.40 -11.43 -2.11
C SER A 22 -18.48 -12.48 -2.73
N PRO A 23 -18.08 -12.35 -4.01
CA PRO A 23 -17.11 -13.23 -4.63
C PRO A 23 -15.67 -13.01 -4.14
N ASN A 24 -15.44 -12.11 -3.18
CA ASN A 24 -14.12 -11.83 -2.64
C ASN A 24 -13.65 -12.97 -1.72
N ARG A 25 -12.35 -13.23 -1.76
CA ARG A 25 -11.69 -14.21 -0.89
C ARG A 25 -11.58 -13.67 0.54
N ALA A 26 -11.52 -14.56 1.52
CA ALA A 26 -11.31 -14.19 2.92
C ALA A 26 -9.88 -14.49 3.38
N LEU A 27 -9.44 -13.88 4.48
CA LEU A 27 -8.11 -14.14 5.06
C LEU A 27 -7.90 -15.60 5.47
N ALA A 28 -8.97 -16.34 5.75
CA ALA A 28 -8.90 -17.77 6.10
C ALA A 28 -8.19 -18.62 5.04
N GLU A 29 -8.18 -18.20 3.78
CA GLU A 29 -7.54 -18.94 2.69
C GLU A 29 -5.99 -18.84 2.69
N PHE A 30 -5.40 -17.97 3.49
CA PHE A 30 -3.96 -17.69 3.50
C PHE A 30 -3.18 -18.42 4.60
N GLN A 31 -3.81 -19.34 5.31
CA GLN A 31 -3.16 -20.22 6.30
C GLN A 31 -2.35 -19.47 7.38
N PHE A 32 -2.88 -18.37 7.90
CA PHE A 32 -2.27 -17.65 9.01
C PHE A 32 -2.22 -18.52 10.29
N PRO A 33 -1.30 -18.22 11.22
CA PRO A 33 -1.32 -18.78 12.56
C PRO A 33 -2.68 -18.56 13.24
N LYS A 34 -3.04 -19.44 14.18
CA LYS A 34 -4.28 -19.29 14.95
C LYS A 34 -4.25 -18.03 15.81
N ASN A 35 -5.43 -17.47 16.08
CA ASN A 35 -5.65 -16.34 16.97
C ASN A 35 -5.02 -15.00 16.52
N VAL A 36 -4.60 -14.87 15.27
CA VAL A 36 -4.19 -13.57 14.73
C VAL A 36 -5.38 -12.86 14.08
N TYR A 37 -5.42 -11.54 14.24
CA TYR A 37 -6.48 -10.68 13.68
C TYR A 37 -5.88 -9.51 12.93
N PRO A 38 -6.54 -9.00 11.87
CA PRO A 38 -6.03 -7.85 11.14
C PRO A 38 -6.05 -6.57 11.99
N ILE A 39 -4.97 -5.81 11.93
CA ILE A 39 -4.86 -4.48 12.54
C ILE A 39 -5.39 -3.46 11.54
N GLY A 40 -6.61 -3.01 11.77
CA GLY A 40 -7.34 -2.19 10.82
C GLY A 40 -7.76 -2.96 9.57
N ARG A 41 -8.10 -2.21 8.50
CA ARG A 41 -8.65 -2.79 7.28
C ARG A 41 -8.03 -2.16 6.04
N LEU A 42 -7.92 -2.97 4.98
CA LEU A 42 -7.84 -2.55 3.59
C LEU A 42 -9.12 -3.01 2.89
N ASP A 43 -9.68 -2.19 2.03
CA ASP A 43 -10.83 -2.57 1.22
C ASP A 43 -10.47 -3.78 0.33
N ALA A 44 -11.47 -4.55 -0.11
CA ALA A 44 -11.25 -5.70 -0.97
C ALA A 44 -10.55 -5.32 -2.28
N ASP A 45 -10.85 -4.13 -2.82
CA ASP A 45 -10.26 -3.57 -4.04
C ASP A 45 -8.94 -2.83 -3.82
N SER A 46 -8.38 -2.85 -2.60
CA SER A 46 -7.08 -2.28 -2.25
C SER A 46 -6.08 -3.38 -1.97
N GLU A 47 -4.82 -3.15 -2.30
CA GLU A 47 -3.73 -4.12 -2.25
C GLU A 47 -2.63 -3.69 -1.27
N GLY A 48 -1.68 -4.60 -0.99
CA GLY A 48 -0.45 -4.28 -0.28
C GLY A 48 -0.46 -4.60 1.20
N LEU A 49 0.32 -3.85 1.97
CA LEU A 49 0.69 -4.17 3.34
C LEU A 49 -0.51 -4.15 4.30
N LEU A 50 -0.88 -5.31 4.83
CA LEU A 50 -1.83 -5.49 5.92
C LEU A 50 -1.11 -6.14 7.09
N LEU A 51 -1.27 -5.59 8.29
CA LEU A 51 -0.71 -6.17 9.50
C LEU A 51 -1.76 -7.03 10.21
N LEU A 52 -1.31 -8.15 10.80
CA LEU A 52 -2.13 -9.00 11.65
C LEU A 52 -1.35 -9.30 12.94
N SER A 53 -2.05 -9.45 14.07
CA SER A 53 -1.43 -9.82 15.34
C SER A 53 -2.40 -10.61 16.23
N ASP A 54 -1.85 -11.38 17.15
CA ASP A 54 -2.55 -11.97 18.29
C ASP A 54 -2.63 -11.03 19.50
N GLU A 55 -2.00 -9.83 19.40
CA GLU A 55 -1.93 -8.83 20.46
C GLU A 55 -2.81 -7.61 20.16
N PRO A 56 -3.92 -7.41 20.92
CA PRO A 56 -4.85 -6.30 20.70
C PRO A 56 -4.23 -4.92 20.86
N ALA A 57 -3.13 -4.78 21.62
CA ALA A 57 -2.44 -3.50 21.87
C ALA A 57 -1.98 -2.82 20.57
N TRP A 58 -1.68 -3.57 19.52
CA TRP A 58 -1.32 -3.03 18.23
C TRP A 58 -2.45 -2.24 17.56
N ASN A 59 -3.72 -2.59 17.82
CA ASN A 59 -4.85 -1.82 17.30
C ASN A 59 -4.86 -0.40 17.87
N GLU A 60 -4.72 -0.28 19.19
CA GLU A 60 -4.66 1.03 19.85
C GLU A 60 -3.47 1.83 19.32
N ARG A 61 -2.29 1.22 19.30
CA ARG A 61 -1.05 1.88 18.90
C ARG A 61 -1.08 2.38 17.45
N LEU A 62 -1.60 1.58 16.52
CA LEU A 62 -1.54 1.88 15.10
C LEU A 62 -2.77 2.61 14.55
N LEU A 63 -3.94 2.44 15.16
CA LEU A 63 -5.19 2.97 14.60
C LEU A 63 -5.71 4.21 15.30
N HIS A 64 -5.29 4.44 16.56
CA HIS A 64 -5.80 5.57 17.31
C HIS A 64 -5.27 6.89 16.74
N PRO A 65 -6.14 7.88 16.43
CA PRO A 65 -5.75 9.13 15.76
C PRO A 65 -4.67 9.95 16.48
N ARG A 66 -4.59 9.85 17.82
CA ARG A 66 -3.58 10.57 18.62
C ARG A 66 -2.14 10.17 18.31
N HIS A 67 -1.92 8.97 17.78
CA HIS A 67 -0.58 8.50 17.44
C HIS A 67 -0.13 8.94 16.04
N ALA A 68 -1.03 9.53 15.25
CA ALA A 68 -0.74 10.09 13.92
C ALA A 68 0.13 9.16 13.05
N HIS A 69 -0.14 7.85 13.14
CA HIS A 69 0.72 6.83 12.56
C HIS A 69 0.68 6.87 11.02
N GLU A 70 1.82 7.07 10.41
CA GLU A 70 1.95 7.28 8.96
C GLU A 70 1.68 6.01 8.16
N ARG A 71 0.97 6.17 7.05
CA ARG A 71 0.72 5.13 6.04
C ARG A 71 0.91 5.70 4.66
N GLU A 72 1.76 5.06 3.89
CA GLU A 72 2.00 5.46 2.52
C GLU A 72 1.24 4.56 1.55
N TYR A 73 0.64 5.20 0.58
CA TYR A 73 -0.12 4.55 -0.48
C TYR A 73 0.41 4.98 -1.85
N TRP A 74 0.48 4.03 -2.77
CA TRP A 74 0.66 4.32 -4.19
C TRP A 74 -0.69 4.13 -4.88
N ALA A 75 -1.14 5.20 -5.54
CA ALA A 75 -2.42 5.24 -6.22
C ALA A 75 -2.22 5.46 -7.72
N GLN A 76 -2.59 4.48 -8.54
CA GLN A 76 -2.74 4.69 -9.97
C GLN A 76 -4.06 5.41 -10.22
N VAL A 77 -4.00 6.55 -10.85
CA VAL A 77 -5.14 7.44 -11.08
C VAL A 77 -5.35 7.72 -12.56
N GLU A 78 -6.58 8.02 -12.96
CA GLU A 78 -6.88 8.53 -14.29
C GLU A 78 -6.38 9.98 -14.43
N ARG A 79 -5.80 10.31 -15.56
CA ARG A 79 -5.20 11.61 -15.91
C ARG A 79 -4.00 11.96 -15.04
N ILE A 80 -3.20 12.88 -15.49
CA ILE A 80 -2.02 13.36 -14.76
C ILE A 80 -2.43 14.62 -13.98
N PRO A 81 -2.39 14.61 -12.63
CA PRO A 81 -2.72 15.78 -11.82
C PRO A 81 -1.73 16.91 -12.04
N THR A 82 -2.25 18.14 -11.99
CA THR A 82 -1.40 19.33 -11.97
C THR A 82 -0.77 19.51 -10.58
N PRO A 83 0.32 20.31 -10.47
CA PRO A 83 0.91 20.68 -9.17
C PRO A 83 -0.12 21.27 -8.20
N GLU A 84 -1.05 22.08 -8.69
CA GLU A 84 -2.12 22.70 -7.88
C GLU A 84 -3.09 21.64 -7.33
N SER A 85 -3.45 20.61 -8.14
CA SER A 85 -4.27 19.51 -7.70
C SER A 85 -3.58 18.71 -6.59
N LEU A 86 -2.27 18.46 -6.70
CA LEU A 86 -1.48 17.79 -5.67
C LEU A 86 -1.37 18.64 -4.39
N GLN A 87 -1.18 19.95 -4.53
CA GLN A 87 -1.16 20.88 -3.41
C GLN A 87 -2.52 20.88 -2.68
N GLN A 88 -3.62 20.88 -3.44
CA GLN A 88 -4.97 20.80 -2.87
C GLN A 88 -5.17 19.53 -2.05
N LEU A 89 -4.69 18.36 -2.53
CA LEU A 89 -4.68 17.12 -1.75
C LEU A 89 -3.89 17.28 -0.44
N GLY A 90 -2.69 17.86 -0.54
CA GLY A 90 -1.79 18.07 0.59
C GLY A 90 -2.38 18.95 1.69
N LEU A 91 -3.13 20.00 1.34
CA LEU A 91 -3.80 20.89 2.30
C LEU A 91 -5.05 20.29 2.96
N GLY A 92 -5.46 19.10 2.50
CA GLY A 92 -6.69 18.44 2.92
C GLY A 92 -7.91 18.91 2.17
N ILE A 93 -8.74 17.96 1.79
CA ILE A 93 -9.89 18.13 0.91
C ILE A 93 -11.19 17.76 1.60
N SER A 94 -12.29 18.41 1.21
CA SER A 94 -13.61 18.11 1.77
C SER A 94 -14.20 16.85 1.13
N ILE A 95 -14.47 15.84 1.96
CA ILE A 95 -15.07 14.57 1.54
C ILE A 95 -16.31 14.32 2.39
N GLN A 96 -17.46 14.20 1.76
CA GLN A 96 -18.74 13.95 2.47
C GLN A 96 -18.99 14.96 3.61
N GLY A 97 -18.74 16.24 3.37
CA GLY A 97 -18.94 17.32 4.33
C GLY A 97 -17.90 17.41 5.45
N ARG A 98 -16.82 16.61 5.40
CA ARG A 98 -15.72 16.67 6.38
C ARG A 98 -14.40 16.90 5.68
N LYS A 99 -13.60 17.83 6.18
CA LYS A 99 -12.25 18.06 5.68
C LYS A 99 -11.31 16.93 6.18
N THR A 100 -10.46 16.43 5.28
CA THR A 100 -9.37 15.51 5.65
C THR A 100 -8.27 16.27 6.36
N LEU A 101 -7.46 15.55 7.14
CA LEU A 101 -6.22 16.11 7.65
C LEU A 101 -5.26 16.40 6.48
N PRO A 102 -4.33 17.35 6.66
CA PRO A 102 -3.24 17.52 5.71
C PRO A 102 -2.45 16.22 5.52
N CYS A 103 -1.95 16.04 4.32
CA CYS A 103 -1.17 14.85 3.96
C CYS A 103 -0.03 15.23 3.01
N ARG A 104 0.91 14.32 2.76
CA ARG A 104 1.85 14.47 1.66
C ARG A 104 1.26 13.82 0.41
N ALA A 105 1.34 14.50 -0.73
CA ALA A 105 0.91 13.98 -2.02
C ALA A 105 1.91 14.41 -3.09
N TRP A 106 2.36 13.46 -3.91
CA TRP A 106 3.37 13.71 -4.96
C TRP A 106 3.18 12.77 -6.15
N LEU A 107 3.67 13.19 -7.30
CA LEU A 107 3.80 12.31 -8.45
C LEU A 107 4.99 11.35 -8.20
N LEU A 108 4.82 10.05 -8.42
CA LEU A 108 5.94 9.13 -8.33
C LEU A 108 6.87 9.32 -9.53
N GLU A 109 8.15 9.55 -9.27
CA GLU A 109 9.20 9.72 -10.28
C GLU A 109 10.44 8.92 -9.86
N PRO A 110 10.84 7.90 -10.65
CA PRO A 110 10.19 7.41 -11.87
C PRO A 110 8.82 6.77 -11.62
N GLN A 111 7.98 6.71 -12.65
CA GLN A 111 6.71 6.00 -12.57
C GLN A 111 6.96 4.50 -12.40
N PRO A 112 6.19 3.79 -11.55
CA PRO A 112 6.38 2.36 -11.35
C PRO A 112 6.13 1.55 -12.62
N GLU A 113 6.99 0.57 -12.89
CA GLU A 113 6.79 -0.41 -13.94
C GLU A 113 5.98 -1.60 -13.42
N VAL A 114 4.97 -2.02 -14.18
CA VAL A 114 4.21 -3.24 -13.89
C VAL A 114 4.90 -4.43 -14.53
N SER A 115 5.60 -5.23 -13.75
CA SER A 115 6.33 -6.40 -14.26
C SER A 115 6.21 -7.62 -13.36
N ASN A 116 6.36 -8.81 -13.94
CA ASN A 116 6.46 -10.08 -13.21
C ASN A 116 7.86 -10.20 -12.60
N VAL A 117 8.11 -9.61 -11.45
CA VAL A 117 9.42 -9.54 -10.75
C VAL A 117 10.05 -10.91 -10.46
N ALA A 118 9.30 -12.00 -10.51
CA ALA A 118 9.82 -13.33 -10.25
C ALA A 118 10.91 -13.80 -11.24
N ALA A 119 11.03 -13.16 -12.41
CA ALA A 119 11.94 -13.60 -13.48
C ALA A 119 13.24 -12.74 -13.61
N SER A 120 13.30 -11.52 -13.06
CA SER A 120 14.37 -10.57 -13.41
C SER A 120 15.55 -10.48 -12.43
N ARG A 121 15.41 -10.93 -11.18
CA ARG A 121 16.51 -10.83 -10.19
C ARG A 121 17.63 -11.85 -10.37
N GLN A 122 17.38 -12.98 -11.03
CA GLN A 122 18.42 -13.97 -11.31
C GLN A 122 19.34 -13.56 -12.47
N SER A 123 18.88 -12.64 -13.34
CA SER A 123 19.64 -12.16 -14.49
C SER A 123 20.56 -10.96 -14.17
N ALA A 124 20.19 -10.13 -13.19
CA ALA A 124 20.96 -8.92 -12.83
C ALA A 124 22.16 -9.20 -11.92
N ALA A 125 22.15 -10.30 -11.15
CA ALA A 125 23.24 -10.66 -10.24
C ALA A 125 24.52 -11.12 -10.96
N ASN A 126 24.46 -11.43 -12.26
CA ASN A 126 25.59 -11.99 -13.00
C ASN A 126 26.35 -11.01 -13.91
N CYS A 127 26.05 -9.71 -13.91
CA CYS A 127 26.58 -8.82 -14.95
C CYS A 127 27.15 -7.46 -14.51
N LEU A 128 27.28 -7.14 -13.22
CA LEU A 128 27.80 -5.83 -12.82
C LEU A 128 28.84 -5.93 -11.70
N SER A 129 29.97 -5.20 -11.82
CA SER A 129 30.97 -5.00 -10.78
C SER A 129 30.36 -4.24 -9.59
N GLU A 130 30.88 -4.45 -8.36
CA GLU A 130 30.34 -3.87 -7.11
C GLU A 130 30.24 -2.33 -7.12
N GLU A 131 31.10 -1.63 -7.84
CA GLU A 131 31.08 -0.17 -7.99
C GLU A 131 29.89 0.33 -8.84
N THR A 132 29.49 -0.40 -9.88
CA THR A 132 28.34 -0.05 -10.73
C THR A 132 27.01 -0.35 -10.03
N ALA A 133 26.99 -1.34 -9.14
CA ALA A 133 25.82 -1.69 -8.33
C ALA A 133 25.50 -0.63 -7.27
N ALA A 134 26.48 0.15 -6.79
CA ALA A 134 26.26 1.22 -5.83
C ALA A 134 25.58 2.45 -6.45
N LEU A 135 25.98 2.81 -7.69
CA LEU A 135 25.38 3.93 -8.45
C LEU A 135 23.95 3.64 -8.95
N CYS A 136 23.62 2.35 -9.17
CA CYS A 136 22.27 1.96 -9.60
C CYS A 136 21.25 1.85 -8.45
N ARG A 137 21.64 1.95 -7.18
CA ARG A 137 20.73 1.83 -6.04
C ARG A 137 19.84 3.06 -5.86
N ASP A 138 20.26 4.23 -6.34
CA ASP A 138 19.48 5.48 -6.24
C ASP A 138 18.48 5.68 -7.39
N ALA A 139 18.55 4.85 -8.44
CA ALA A 139 17.61 4.85 -9.57
C ALA A 139 16.85 3.51 -9.68
N ALA A 140 16.56 2.86 -8.56
CA ALA A 140 15.80 1.62 -8.58
C ALA A 140 14.41 1.90 -9.17
N THR A 141 14.17 1.42 -10.39
CA THR A 141 12.86 1.45 -11.03
C THR A 141 11.87 0.77 -10.10
N LEU A 142 10.88 1.52 -9.63
CA LEU A 142 9.83 1.01 -8.76
C LEU A 142 9.04 -0.04 -9.53
N THR A 143 9.11 -1.30 -9.10
CA THR A 143 8.44 -2.39 -9.79
C THR A 143 7.23 -2.85 -9.00
N ILE A 144 6.08 -2.93 -9.66
CA ILE A 144 4.82 -3.38 -9.06
C ILE A 144 4.36 -4.66 -9.76
N PRO A 145 3.95 -5.70 -9.01
CA PRO A 145 3.43 -6.92 -9.63
C PRO A 145 2.12 -6.63 -10.40
N PRO A 146 1.84 -7.35 -11.50
CA PRO A 146 0.60 -7.20 -12.23
C PRO A 146 -0.59 -7.56 -11.34
N ARG A 147 -1.69 -6.82 -11.49
CA ARG A 147 -2.94 -7.11 -10.79
C ARG A 147 -3.74 -8.19 -11.51
N VAL A 148 -4.37 -9.07 -10.75
CA VAL A 148 -5.32 -10.06 -11.26
C VAL A 148 -6.69 -9.81 -10.60
N PRO A 149 -7.77 -9.56 -11.39
CA PRO A 149 -7.81 -9.32 -12.84
C PRO A 149 -7.09 -8.02 -13.23
N PRO A 150 -6.62 -7.88 -14.48
CA PRO A 150 -5.94 -6.67 -14.95
C PRO A 150 -6.89 -5.47 -14.95
N ILE A 151 -6.30 -4.27 -14.84
CA ILE A 151 -7.07 -3.02 -14.98
C ILE A 151 -7.49 -2.88 -16.44
N ARG A 152 -8.75 -2.47 -16.67
CA ARG A 152 -9.24 -2.19 -18.02
C ARG A 152 -8.45 -1.03 -18.63
N PHE A 153 -7.72 -1.31 -19.68
CA PHE A 153 -6.97 -0.29 -20.42
C PHE A 153 -7.93 0.65 -21.17
N ARG A 154 -7.69 1.98 -21.04
CA ARG A 154 -8.46 3.00 -21.78
C ARG A 154 -7.49 3.78 -22.67
N LYS A 155 -7.56 3.57 -23.99
CA LYS A 155 -6.64 4.19 -24.97
C LYS A 155 -6.57 5.71 -24.92
N SER A 156 -7.65 6.38 -24.54
CA SER A 156 -7.79 7.85 -24.59
C SER A 156 -7.62 8.56 -23.24
N VAL A 157 -7.39 7.84 -22.17
CA VAL A 157 -7.25 8.43 -20.83
C VAL A 157 -5.89 8.03 -20.29
N PRO A 158 -4.92 8.95 -20.21
CA PRO A 158 -3.64 8.68 -19.57
C PRO A 158 -3.84 8.36 -18.10
N ASP A 159 -2.92 7.61 -17.53
CA ASP A 159 -2.87 7.33 -16.09
C ASP A 159 -1.46 7.61 -15.56
N CYS A 160 -1.37 7.79 -14.26
CA CYS A 160 -0.10 7.94 -13.57
C CYS A 160 -0.20 7.42 -12.14
N TRP A 161 0.94 7.27 -11.49
CA TRP A 161 1.02 6.88 -10.09
C TRP A 161 1.36 8.05 -9.19
N LEU A 162 0.62 8.15 -8.10
CA LEU A 162 0.81 9.12 -7.02
C LEU A 162 1.26 8.41 -5.75
N GLY A 163 2.17 9.04 -5.02
CA GLY A 163 2.42 8.74 -3.62
C GLY A 163 1.52 9.60 -2.73
N LEU A 164 0.89 8.99 -1.72
CA LEU A 164 0.14 9.68 -0.67
C LEU A 164 0.55 9.13 0.69
N GLU A 165 0.92 10.02 1.62
CA GLU A 165 1.24 9.66 2.99
C GLU A 165 0.23 10.32 3.94
N LEU A 166 -0.53 9.48 4.65
CA LEU A 166 -1.62 9.90 5.52
C LEU A 166 -1.39 9.43 6.96
N ILE A 167 -1.82 10.24 7.93
CA ILE A 167 -1.83 9.92 9.36
C ILE A 167 -3.23 9.54 9.87
N GLU A 168 -4.24 9.56 9.00
CA GLU A 168 -5.61 9.14 9.30
C GLU A 168 -6.07 8.04 8.33
N GLY A 169 -7.12 7.31 8.70
CA GLY A 169 -7.68 6.24 7.86
C GLY A 169 -9.19 6.20 7.92
N LYS A 170 -9.87 6.95 7.05
CA LYS A 170 -11.32 6.92 6.89
C LYS A 170 -11.74 5.97 5.77
N ASN A 171 -12.98 5.53 5.79
CA ASN A 171 -13.49 4.62 4.77
C ASN A 171 -13.24 5.15 3.35
N ARG A 172 -12.50 4.38 2.56
CA ARG A 172 -12.12 4.66 1.15
C ARG A 172 -11.50 6.05 0.94
N GLN A 173 -10.75 6.54 1.94
CA GLN A 173 -10.30 7.93 1.99
C GLN A 173 -9.48 8.32 0.77
N VAL A 174 -8.41 7.59 0.43
CA VAL A 174 -7.55 7.90 -0.73
C VAL A 174 -8.37 7.97 -2.01
N ARG A 175 -9.23 6.97 -2.27
CA ARG A 175 -10.08 6.94 -3.47
C ARG A 175 -11.04 8.13 -3.57
N ARG A 176 -11.57 8.58 -2.45
CA ARG A 176 -12.44 9.75 -2.40
C ARG A 176 -11.67 11.04 -2.59
N MET A 177 -10.47 11.13 -2.01
CA MET A 177 -9.58 12.29 -2.17
C MET A 177 -9.18 12.49 -3.62
N THR A 178 -8.68 11.45 -4.28
CA THR A 178 -8.26 11.53 -5.69
C THR A 178 -9.44 11.79 -6.63
N ALA A 179 -10.59 11.17 -6.39
CA ALA A 179 -11.80 11.43 -7.17
C ALA A 179 -12.29 12.87 -7.02
N ALA A 180 -12.19 13.47 -5.83
CA ALA A 180 -12.64 14.84 -5.56
C ALA A 180 -11.80 15.91 -6.30
N ILE A 181 -10.55 15.60 -6.67
CA ILE A 181 -9.72 16.45 -7.53
C ILE A 181 -9.80 16.07 -9.02
N GLY A 182 -10.74 15.20 -9.43
CA GLY A 182 -10.95 14.79 -10.81
C GLY A 182 -10.07 13.64 -11.31
N HIS A 183 -9.36 12.94 -10.41
CA HIS A 183 -8.43 11.85 -10.73
C HIS A 183 -8.84 10.52 -10.05
N PRO A 184 -9.87 9.81 -10.54
CA PRO A 184 -10.34 8.57 -9.93
C PRO A 184 -9.24 7.51 -9.82
N THR A 185 -9.14 6.84 -8.67
CA THR A 185 -8.17 5.78 -8.44
C THR A 185 -8.56 4.49 -9.18
N LEU A 186 -7.67 4.00 -10.02
CA LEU A 186 -7.76 2.72 -10.73
C LEU A 186 -7.21 1.56 -9.88
N ARG A 187 -6.05 1.80 -9.23
CA ARG A 187 -5.37 0.83 -8.38
C ARG A 187 -4.83 1.51 -7.12
N LEU A 188 -4.86 0.81 -5.99
CA LEU A 188 -4.40 1.36 -4.72
C LEU A 188 -3.61 0.30 -3.96
N LEU A 189 -2.34 0.61 -3.66
CA LEU A 189 -1.45 -0.21 -2.87
C LEU A 189 -1.04 0.52 -1.61
N ARG A 190 -1.13 -0.11 -0.44
CA ARG A 190 -0.45 0.39 0.75
C ARG A 190 0.96 -0.19 0.79
N VAL A 191 1.96 0.67 0.66
CA VAL A 191 3.37 0.27 0.53
C VAL A 191 4.17 0.45 1.81
N ARG A 192 3.67 1.25 2.80
CA ARG A 192 4.37 1.50 4.06
C ARG A 192 3.40 1.72 5.22
N ILE A 193 3.79 1.26 6.41
CA ILE A 193 3.14 1.54 7.70
C ILE A 193 4.26 1.87 8.70
N GLY A 194 4.28 3.10 9.24
CA GLY A 194 5.43 3.59 9.99
C GLY A 194 6.71 3.51 9.17
N GLY A 195 7.76 2.93 9.70
CA GLY A 195 9.00 2.65 8.97
C GLY A 195 9.00 1.33 8.19
N LEU A 196 8.00 0.45 8.37
CA LEU A 196 7.95 -0.84 7.69
C LEU A 196 7.45 -0.68 6.25
N LYS A 197 8.26 -1.06 5.29
CA LYS A 197 7.92 -1.07 3.85
C LYS A 197 7.47 -2.45 3.40
N LEU A 198 6.70 -2.48 2.31
CA LEU A 198 6.23 -3.71 1.69
C LEU A 198 7.37 -4.54 1.07
N ASP A 199 8.36 -3.84 0.53
CA ASP A 199 9.57 -4.40 -0.10
C ASP A 199 9.30 -5.63 -0.98
N ASP A 200 10.09 -6.71 -0.77
CA ASP A 200 10.07 -7.94 -1.57
C ASP A 200 9.02 -8.97 -1.14
N LEU A 201 8.12 -8.62 -0.25
CA LEU A 201 7.06 -9.53 0.16
C LEU A 201 6.10 -9.80 -1.00
N ALA A 202 6.16 -11.00 -1.57
CA ALA A 202 5.36 -11.37 -2.74
C ALA A 202 3.85 -11.28 -2.46
N VAL A 203 3.04 -10.98 -3.48
CA VAL A 203 1.58 -10.88 -3.38
C VAL A 203 0.98 -12.19 -2.85
N GLY A 204 0.10 -12.08 -1.87
CA GLY A 204 -0.53 -13.24 -1.20
C GLY A 204 0.39 -13.97 -0.22
N LYS A 205 1.59 -13.48 0.03
CA LYS A 205 2.52 -14.03 1.02
C LYS A 205 2.53 -13.18 2.29
N TRP A 206 2.89 -13.82 3.39
CA TRP A 206 3.06 -13.17 4.68
C TRP A 206 4.34 -13.63 5.37
N LYS A 207 4.82 -12.83 6.31
CA LYS A 207 5.95 -13.17 7.18
C LYS A 207 5.69 -12.70 8.61
N ILE A 208 6.28 -13.37 9.58
CA ILE A 208 6.35 -12.91 10.96
C ILE A 208 7.46 -11.86 11.03
N LEU A 209 7.16 -10.71 11.63
CA LEU A 209 8.09 -9.61 11.77
C LEU A 209 9.13 -9.88 12.88
N SER A 210 10.39 -9.56 12.60
CA SER A 210 11.47 -9.54 13.57
C SER A 210 11.29 -8.45 14.64
N ALA A 211 12.11 -8.44 15.66
CA ALA A 211 12.08 -7.39 16.68
C ALA A 211 12.39 -6.00 16.09
N GLU A 212 13.34 -5.92 15.15
CA GLU A 212 13.71 -4.69 14.45
C GLU A 212 12.56 -4.18 13.58
N GLU A 213 11.94 -5.07 12.81
CA GLU A 213 10.79 -4.71 11.96
C GLU A 213 9.57 -4.24 12.77
N ARG A 214 9.37 -4.81 13.98
CA ARG A 214 8.33 -4.34 14.91
C ARG A 214 8.59 -2.92 15.40
N LYS A 215 9.86 -2.55 15.67
CA LYS A 215 10.22 -1.17 16.00
C LYS A 215 9.92 -0.22 14.84
N LEU A 216 10.25 -0.61 13.61
CA LEU A 216 9.89 0.17 12.42
C LEU A 216 8.37 0.38 12.30
N VAL A 217 7.57 -0.68 12.54
CA VAL A 217 6.11 -0.54 12.58
C VAL A 217 5.68 0.43 13.68
N ALA A 218 6.34 0.39 14.82
CA ALA A 218 6.01 1.21 15.98
C ALA A 218 6.42 2.68 15.84
N GLY A 219 7.30 3.00 14.89
CA GLY A 219 7.90 4.33 14.73
C GLY A 219 9.00 4.62 15.76
N GLU A 220 9.72 3.56 16.19
CA GLU A 220 10.83 3.61 17.16
C GLU A 220 12.19 3.48 16.46
#